data_589858fb466962edfaa3f6b4f8bf3271
#
_entry.id   589858fb466962edfaa3f6b4f8bf3271
#
_cell.length_a   1.000
_cell.length_b   1.000
_cell.length_c   1.000
_cell.angle_alpha   90.00
_cell.angle_beta   90.00
_cell.angle_gamma   90.00
#
_symmetry.space_group_name_H-M   'P 1'
#
loop_
_entity.id
_entity.type
_entity.pdbx_description
1 polymer ?
#
loop_
_entity_poly.entity_id
_entity_poly.type
_entity_poly.pdbx_seq_one_letter_code
_entity_poly.pdbx_strand_id
1 'polypeptide(L)'
;CMWSEVQILSPRPFLSSVLIDSNMNTSHSNEFQGRTSFFGLDIPFLHHLGVVPEYAQDGKSRISLELKPEFTNSFQVAHGGLIMTLLDFAMASAARSAAKHTLGVITIDMTTSFLRPCIGKIVVEGTVLKAGKTVHYCEAVVLNNAGEITAKASGTFTLRR
;
A
#
# COMPACT_ATOMS: atom_id res chain seq x y z
N CYS A 1 30.37 -27.28 27.83
CA CYS A 1 29.25 -26.51 27.27
C CYS A 1 29.66 -25.04 27.22
N MET A 2 30.08 -24.61 26.04
CA MET A 2 30.47 -23.21 25.79
C MET A 2 29.21 -22.47 25.34
N TRP A 3 28.76 -21.52 26.14
CA TRP A 3 27.80 -20.49 25.71
C TRP A 3 28.62 -19.32 25.17
N SER A 4 28.56 -19.11 23.86
CA SER A 4 29.15 -17.95 23.24
C SER A 4 28.32 -16.72 23.55
N GLU A 5 28.95 -15.67 24.08
CA GLU A 5 28.36 -14.38 24.39
C GLU A 5 27.75 -13.75 23.14
N VAL A 6 26.46 -13.47 23.21
CA VAL A 6 25.78 -12.60 22.23
C VAL A 6 26.15 -11.17 22.58
N GLN A 7 27.03 -10.56 21.82
CA GLN A 7 27.33 -9.14 21.96
C GLN A 7 26.07 -8.34 21.50
N ILE A 8 25.39 -7.76 22.47
CA ILE A 8 24.36 -6.75 22.22
C ILE A 8 25.08 -5.48 21.77
N LEU A 9 25.09 -5.22 20.46
CA LEU A 9 25.55 -3.95 19.92
C LEU A 9 24.63 -2.85 20.47
N SER A 10 25.21 -1.89 21.19
CA SER A 10 24.51 -0.71 21.68
C SER A 10 23.87 0.04 20.52
N PRO A 11 22.65 0.59 20.69
CA PRO A 11 22.00 1.36 19.63
C PRO A 11 22.85 2.59 19.29
N ARG A 12 23.31 2.66 18.04
CA ARG A 12 23.93 3.89 17.54
C ARG A 12 22.89 5.00 17.59
N PRO A 13 23.23 6.22 18.00
CA PRO A 13 22.31 7.32 17.96
C PRO A 13 21.92 7.60 16.50
N PHE A 14 20.63 7.50 16.23
CA PHE A 14 20.04 7.89 14.96
C PHE A 14 19.94 9.41 14.93
N LEU A 15 21.08 10.06 14.73
CA LEU A 15 21.15 11.51 14.54
C LEU A 15 22.39 11.85 13.74
N SER A 16 22.17 12.26 12.51
CA SER A 16 22.75 13.51 12.01
C SER A 16 22.32 13.73 10.57
N SER A 17 21.60 14.82 10.39
CA SER A 17 21.64 15.68 9.21
C SER A 17 21.60 14.96 7.86
N VAL A 18 20.41 14.55 7.44
CA VAL A 18 20.08 14.61 6.02
C VAL A 18 20.06 16.11 5.69
N LEU A 19 21.19 16.64 5.30
CA LEU A 19 21.23 17.88 4.55
C LEU A 19 20.39 17.66 3.31
N ILE A 20 19.21 18.25 3.28
CA ILE A 20 18.42 18.36 2.07
C ILE A 20 19.23 19.28 1.18
N ASP A 21 19.97 18.69 0.26
CA ASP A 21 20.68 19.41 -0.78
C ASP A 21 19.63 20.16 -1.61
N SER A 22 19.59 21.49 -1.46
CA SER A 22 18.68 22.38 -2.14
C SER A 22 18.95 22.50 -3.66
N ASN A 23 19.78 21.62 -4.20
CA ASN A 23 20.15 21.53 -5.61
C ASN A 23 19.71 20.22 -6.28
N MET A 24 18.60 19.60 -5.86
CA MET A 24 17.95 18.62 -6.73
C MET A 24 17.30 19.34 -7.89
N ASN A 25 18.09 19.46 -8.92
CA ASN A 25 17.81 20.08 -10.19
C ASN A 25 16.56 19.47 -10.85
N THR A 26 15.70 20.33 -11.31
CA THR A 26 14.40 20.20 -11.96
C THR A 26 14.39 19.42 -13.30
N SER A 27 15.12 18.31 -13.43
CA SER A 27 15.10 17.49 -14.66
C SER A 27 14.11 16.33 -14.64
N HIS A 28 13.40 16.06 -13.53
CA HIS A 28 12.40 15.00 -13.44
C HIS A 28 10.96 15.44 -13.73
N SER A 29 10.72 16.72 -14.05
CA SER A 29 9.36 17.24 -14.23
C SER A 29 8.68 16.84 -15.55
N ASN A 30 9.41 16.30 -16.52
CA ASN A 30 8.86 15.99 -17.85
C ASN A 30 8.46 14.52 -18.07
N GLU A 31 8.86 13.59 -17.20
CA GLU A 31 8.48 12.17 -17.34
C GLU A 31 7.09 11.84 -16.79
N PHE A 32 6.49 12.75 -16.03
CA PHE A 32 5.22 12.51 -15.32
C PHE A 32 3.99 13.04 -16.03
N GLN A 33 4.13 13.72 -17.16
CA GLN A 33 2.99 14.20 -17.95
C GLN A 33 2.31 13.02 -18.66
N GLY A 34 1.12 12.66 -18.20
CA GLY A 34 0.27 11.62 -18.79
C GLY A 34 0.16 10.33 -17.97
N ARG A 35 0.79 10.22 -16.82
CA ARG A 35 0.61 9.06 -15.92
C ARG A 35 -0.73 9.11 -15.18
N THR A 36 -1.32 7.94 -14.99
CA THR A 36 -2.54 7.79 -14.19
C THR A 36 -2.30 8.26 -12.76
N SER A 37 -3.11 9.22 -12.28
CA SER A 37 -3.02 9.68 -10.90
C SER A 37 -3.74 8.70 -9.97
N PHE A 38 -3.07 8.32 -8.88
CA PHE A 38 -3.66 7.50 -7.82
C PHE A 38 -4.39 8.41 -6.81
N PHE A 39 -5.58 8.84 -7.19
CA PHE A 39 -6.41 9.76 -6.39
C PHE A 39 -5.68 11.07 -6.04
N GLY A 40 -4.95 11.64 -7.00
CA GLY A 40 -4.18 12.87 -6.84
C GLY A 40 -2.73 12.66 -6.39
N LEU A 41 -2.26 11.42 -6.30
CA LEU A 41 -0.85 11.08 -5.99
C LEU A 41 -0.18 10.45 -7.20
N ASP A 42 1.11 10.76 -7.40
CA ASP A 42 1.98 10.00 -8.28
C ASP A 42 2.74 8.97 -7.46
N ILE A 43 2.55 7.68 -7.79
CA ILE A 43 3.17 6.57 -7.06
C ILE A 43 3.86 5.65 -8.08
N PRO A 44 5.18 5.84 -8.35
CA PRO A 44 5.91 5.11 -9.37
C PRO A 44 5.79 3.59 -9.24
N PHE A 45 5.76 3.06 -8.01
CA PHE A 45 5.62 1.64 -7.77
C PHE A 45 4.28 1.09 -8.29
N LEU A 46 3.18 1.79 -8.06
CA LEU A 46 1.87 1.36 -8.54
C LEU A 46 1.73 1.50 -10.06
N HIS A 47 2.40 2.48 -10.67
CA HIS A 47 2.52 2.57 -12.13
C HIS A 47 3.25 1.36 -12.70
N HIS A 48 4.39 0.98 -12.10
CA HIS A 48 5.15 -0.21 -12.51
C HIS A 48 4.31 -1.48 -12.46
N LEU A 49 3.51 -1.64 -11.40
CA LEU A 49 2.60 -2.77 -11.27
C LEU A 49 1.45 -2.73 -12.27
N GLY A 50 1.09 -1.56 -12.79
CA GLY A 50 -0.07 -1.39 -13.68
C GLY A 50 -1.40 -1.33 -12.94
N VAL A 51 -1.39 -0.83 -11.71
CA VAL A 51 -2.61 -0.64 -10.92
C VAL A 51 -3.50 0.42 -11.56
N VAL A 52 -4.80 0.12 -11.64
CA VAL A 52 -5.83 1.05 -12.13
C VAL A 52 -6.63 1.55 -10.94
N PRO A 53 -6.56 2.85 -10.61
CA PRO A 53 -7.43 3.45 -9.60
C PRO A 53 -8.85 3.61 -10.15
N GLU A 54 -9.86 3.12 -9.43
CA GLU A 54 -11.25 3.24 -9.85
C GLU A 54 -11.97 4.35 -9.06
N TYR A 55 -11.95 4.29 -7.72
CA TYR A 55 -12.46 5.37 -6.86
C TYR A 55 -11.83 5.34 -5.46
N ALA A 56 -11.86 6.50 -4.78
CA ALA A 56 -11.58 6.65 -3.34
C ALA A 56 -12.39 7.81 -2.79
N GLN A 57 -13.45 7.51 -2.05
CA GLN A 57 -14.36 8.51 -1.47
C GLN A 57 -15.07 7.96 -0.22
N ASP A 58 -15.37 8.84 0.73
CA ASP A 58 -16.20 8.57 1.90
C ASP A 58 -15.77 7.32 2.71
N GLY A 59 -14.45 7.11 2.84
CA GLY A 59 -13.90 5.99 3.58
C GLY A 59 -13.93 4.67 2.83
N LYS A 60 -14.15 4.70 1.52
CA LYS A 60 -14.12 3.53 0.62
C LYS A 60 -13.16 3.76 -0.53
N SER A 61 -12.59 2.69 -1.03
CA SER A 61 -11.75 2.71 -2.22
C SER A 61 -11.90 1.45 -3.05
N ARG A 62 -11.59 1.54 -4.33
CA ARG A 62 -11.52 0.42 -5.24
C ARG A 62 -10.40 0.65 -6.24
N ILE A 63 -9.61 -0.38 -6.44
CA ILE A 63 -8.54 -0.44 -7.44
C ILE A 63 -8.60 -1.78 -8.15
N SER A 64 -8.02 -1.87 -9.32
CA SER A 64 -7.87 -3.14 -10.03
C SER A 64 -6.50 -3.28 -10.68
N LEU A 65 -6.16 -4.52 -11.07
CA LEU A 65 -4.92 -4.86 -11.73
C LEU A 65 -5.12 -6.12 -12.57
N GLU A 66 -4.58 -6.14 -13.79
CA GLU A 66 -4.43 -7.36 -14.57
C GLU A 66 -3.10 -8.05 -14.18
N LEU A 67 -3.20 -9.29 -13.72
CA LEU A 67 -2.03 -10.04 -13.25
C LEU A 67 -1.11 -10.36 -14.43
N LYS A 68 0.12 -9.86 -14.37
CA LYS A 68 1.17 -10.17 -15.34
C LYS A 68 2.03 -11.35 -14.85
N PRO A 69 2.65 -12.12 -15.77
CA PRO A 69 3.48 -13.27 -15.40
C PRO A 69 4.60 -12.92 -14.41
N GLU A 70 5.24 -11.75 -14.57
CA GLU A 70 6.32 -11.27 -13.69
C GLU A 70 5.90 -10.99 -12.24
N PHE A 71 4.61 -10.95 -11.97
CA PHE A 71 4.05 -10.72 -10.63
C PHE A 71 3.50 -11.99 -9.99
N THR A 72 3.78 -13.15 -10.58
CA THR A 72 3.35 -14.44 -10.05
C THR A 72 4.41 -15.06 -9.15
N ASN A 73 3.99 -16.03 -8.35
CA ASN A 73 4.88 -16.90 -7.58
C ASN A 73 5.18 -18.19 -8.33
N SER A 74 5.90 -19.14 -7.70
CA SER A 74 6.25 -20.45 -8.27
C SER A 74 5.05 -21.32 -8.66
N PHE A 75 3.84 -21.02 -8.17
CA PHE A 75 2.59 -21.68 -8.53
C PHE A 75 1.82 -20.95 -9.64
N GLN A 76 2.43 -19.93 -10.25
CA GLN A 76 1.84 -19.09 -11.31
C GLN A 76 0.53 -18.40 -10.91
N VAL A 77 0.37 -18.11 -9.63
CA VAL A 77 -0.70 -17.27 -9.08
C VAL A 77 -0.11 -15.98 -8.52
N ALA A 78 -0.94 -14.98 -8.27
CA ALA A 78 -0.49 -13.69 -7.75
C ALA A 78 0.43 -13.86 -6.54
N HIS A 79 1.62 -13.24 -6.59
CA HIS A 79 2.57 -13.28 -5.49
C HIS A 79 1.97 -12.63 -4.24
N GLY A 80 2.17 -13.23 -3.06
CA GLY A 80 1.64 -12.70 -1.80
C GLY A 80 2.05 -11.27 -1.51
N GLY A 81 3.27 -10.88 -1.86
CA GLY A 81 3.75 -9.50 -1.73
C GLY A 81 2.98 -8.51 -2.61
N LEU A 82 2.60 -8.90 -3.85
CA LEU A 82 1.72 -8.09 -4.68
C LEU A 82 0.36 -7.89 -4.00
N ILE A 83 -0.25 -8.97 -3.53
CA ILE A 83 -1.55 -8.94 -2.84
C ILE A 83 -1.50 -8.00 -1.63
N MET A 84 -0.45 -8.11 -0.81
CA MET A 84 -0.26 -7.23 0.35
C MET A 84 -0.13 -5.75 -0.05
N THR A 85 0.63 -5.46 -1.11
CA THR A 85 0.77 -4.08 -1.64
C THR A 85 -0.58 -3.50 -2.07
N LEU A 86 -1.39 -4.29 -2.77
CA LEU A 86 -2.71 -3.83 -3.23
C LEU A 86 -3.67 -3.61 -2.06
N LEU A 87 -3.68 -4.50 -1.07
CA LEU A 87 -4.49 -4.38 0.13
C LEU A 87 -4.10 -3.14 0.95
N ASP A 88 -2.80 -2.92 1.16
CA ASP A 88 -2.27 -1.74 1.85
C ASP A 88 -2.70 -0.45 1.16
N PHE A 89 -2.50 -0.36 -0.15
CA PHE A 89 -2.86 0.83 -0.91
C PHE A 89 -4.37 1.08 -0.93
N ALA A 90 -5.20 0.04 -1.03
CA ALA A 90 -6.64 0.19 -0.97
C ALA A 90 -7.09 0.73 0.41
N MET A 91 -6.57 0.15 1.51
CA MET A 91 -6.87 0.64 2.86
C MET A 91 -6.39 2.07 3.08
N ALA A 92 -5.16 2.41 2.66
CA ALA A 92 -4.60 3.75 2.75
C ALA A 92 -5.44 4.78 1.96
N SER A 93 -5.91 4.40 0.77
CA SER A 93 -6.77 5.26 -0.07
C SER A 93 -8.13 5.48 0.58
N ALA A 94 -8.73 4.45 1.16
CA ALA A 94 -9.97 4.57 1.93
C ALA A 94 -9.77 5.48 3.15
N ALA A 95 -8.70 5.26 3.94
CA ALA A 95 -8.37 6.08 5.10
C ALA A 95 -8.19 7.56 4.74
N ARG A 96 -7.46 7.84 3.64
CA ARG A 96 -7.25 9.19 3.13
C ARG A 96 -8.55 9.85 2.68
N SER A 97 -9.44 9.11 2.04
CA SER A 97 -10.72 9.64 1.54
C SER A 97 -11.69 10.00 2.67
N ALA A 98 -11.57 9.38 3.85
CA ALA A 98 -12.35 9.70 5.04
C ALA A 98 -11.84 10.93 5.80
N ALA A 99 -10.62 11.38 5.53
CA ALA A 99 -9.96 12.46 6.25
C ALA A 99 -10.09 13.80 5.49
N LYS A 100 -10.73 14.79 6.10
CA LYS A 100 -11.02 16.09 5.43
C LYS A 100 -9.79 16.97 5.20
N HIS A 101 -8.70 16.83 5.89
CA HIS A 101 -7.51 17.70 5.80
C HIS A 101 -6.26 16.92 6.17
N THR A 102 -5.88 15.97 5.33
CA THR A 102 -4.65 15.22 5.53
C THR A 102 -3.64 15.49 4.42
N LEU A 103 -2.37 15.61 4.79
CA LEU A 103 -1.24 15.66 3.85
C LEU A 103 -0.89 14.26 3.35
N GLY A 104 -1.34 13.21 4.05
CA GLY A 104 -1.07 11.83 3.68
C GLY A 104 -1.49 10.85 4.76
N VAL A 105 -1.30 9.57 4.46
CA VAL A 105 -1.62 8.45 5.35
C VAL A 105 -0.38 7.56 5.42
N ILE A 106 -0.06 7.06 6.61
CA ILE A 106 1.07 6.18 6.87
C ILE A 106 0.54 4.91 7.53
N THR A 107 0.88 3.77 6.99
CA THR A 107 0.55 2.46 7.56
C THR A 107 1.33 2.24 8.86
N ILE A 108 0.65 1.89 9.94
CA ILE A 108 1.26 1.51 11.21
C ILE A 108 1.48 0.00 11.23
N ASP A 109 0.42 -0.73 10.92
CA ASP A 109 0.44 -2.20 10.85
C ASP A 109 -0.61 -2.69 9.84
N MET A 110 -0.44 -3.93 9.41
CA MET A 110 -1.49 -4.68 8.73
C MET A 110 -1.34 -6.18 8.94
N THR A 111 -2.46 -6.87 9.01
CA THR A 111 -2.53 -8.33 9.03
C THR A 111 -3.27 -8.81 7.81
N THR A 112 -2.67 -9.78 7.09
CA THR A 112 -3.23 -10.32 5.84
C THR A 112 -3.50 -11.80 5.96
N SER A 113 -4.67 -12.24 5.50
CA SER A 113 -5.05 -13.63 5.33
C SER A 113 -5.22 -13.96 3.86
N PHE A 114 -4.50 -14.97 3.38
CA PHE A 114 -4.61 -15.50 2.03
C PHE A 114 -5.56 -16.70 2.05
N LEU A 115 -6.64 -16.63 1.31
CA LEU A 115 -7.73 -17.62 1.38
C LEU A 115 -7.79 -18.52 0.17
N ARG A 116 -7.49 -17.98 -1.02
CA ARG A 116 -7.51 -18.71 -2.29
C ARG A 116 -6.45 -18.18 -3.25
N PRO A 117 -5.98 -18.99 -4.20
CA PRO A 117 -5.18 -18.51 -5.33
C PRO A 117 -5.90 -17.39 -6.08
N CYS A 118 -5.17 -16.37 -6.52
CA CYS A 118 -5.71 -15.27 -7.32
C CYS A 118 -4.99 -15.23 -8.67
N ILE A 119 -5.75 -15.24 -9.78
CA ILE A 119 -5.27 -15.21 -11.16
C ILE A 119 -6.13 -14.26 -12.00
N GLY A 120 -5.60 -13.79 -13.12
CA GLY A 120 -6.30 -12.89 -14.04
C GLY A 120 -6.51 -11.49 -13.45
N LYS A 121 -7.70 -10.94 -13.61
CA LYS A 121 -8.03 -9.63 -13.06
C LYS A 121 -8.21 -9.70 -11.54
N ILE A 122 -7.52 -8.82 -10.85
CA ILE A 122 -7.57 -8.65 -9.41
C ILE A 122 -8.32 -7.36 -9.12
N VAL A 123 -9.33 -7.40 -8.28
CA VAL A 123 -10.05 -6.22 -7.79
C VAL A 123 -9.85 -6.13 -6.28
N VAL A 124 -9.57 -4.94 -5.77
CA VAL A 124 -9.36 -4.74 -4.33
C VAL A 124 -10.24 -3.61 -3.85
N GLU A 125 -10.99 -3.88 -2.78
CA GLU A 125 -11.87 -2.93 -2.14
C GLU A 125 -11.39 -2.66 -0.72
N GLY A 126 -11.20 -1.37 -0.39
CA GLY A 126 -10.82 -0.89 0.94
C GLY A 126 -11.98 -0.16 1.62
N THR A 127 -12.09 -0.30 2.93
CA THR A 127 -13.13 0.37 3.73
C THR A 127 -12.57 0.79 5.08
N VAL A 128 -12.90 2.01 5.52
CA VAL A 128 -12.64 2.47 6.88
C VAL A 128 -13.72 1.92 7.81
N LEU A 129 -13.33 1.08 8.77
CA LEU A 129 -14.23 0.56 9.78
C LEU A 129 -14.40 1.53 10.95
N LYS A 130 -13.33 2.24 11.31
CA LYS A 130 -13.33 3.23 12.37
C LYS A 130 -12.43 4.41 12.00
N ALA A 131 -13.03 5.57 11.80
CA ALA A 131 -12.32 6.82 11.64
C ALA A 131 -12.10 7.47 13.01
N GLY A 132 -10.87 7.47 13.49
CA GLY A 132 -10.46 8.20 14.68
C GLY A 132 -9.94 9.59 14.32
N LYS A 133 -9.55 10.37 15.32
CA LYS A 133 -9.06 11.74 15.14
C LYS A 133 -7.69 11.78 14.43
N THR A 134 -6.82 10.82 14.71
CA THR A 134 -5.45 10.70 14.19
C THR A 134 -5.16 9.33 13.58
N VAL A 135 -5.93 8.31 13.95
CA VAL A 135 -5.74 6.93 13.53
C VAL A 135 -7.03 6.38 12.96
N HIS A 136 -6.94 5.73 11.80
CA HIS A 136 -8.03 5.02 11.15
C HIS A 136 -7.76 3.51 11.20
N TYR A 137 -8.79 2.73 11.49
CA TYR A 137 -8.77 1.28 11.37
C TYR A 137 -9.56 0.89 10.11
N CYS A 138 -8.90 0.14 9.24
CA CYS A 138 -9.41 -0.19 7.91
C CYS A 138 -9.41 -1.70 7.69
N GLU A 139 -10.23 -2.15 6.74
CA GLU A 139 -10.11 -3.47 6.13
C GLU A 139 -10.10 -3.36 4.61
N ALA A 140 -9.58 -4.40 3.97
CA ALA A 140 -9.68 -4.57 2.52
C ALA A 140 -9.85 -6.04 2.15
N VAL A 141 -10.47 -6.26 1.00
CA VAL A 141 -10.64 -7.59 0.40
C VAL A 141 -10.13 -7.59 -1.04
N VAL A 142 -9.56 -8.73 -1.44
CA VAL A 142 -9.21 -9.01 -2.83
C VAL A 142 -10.26 -9.93 -3.42
N LEU A 143 -10.78 -9.55 -4.56
CA LEU A 143 -11.80 -10.29 -5.31
C LEU A 143 -11.18 -10.82 -6.61
N ASN A 144 -11.51 -12.04 -6.98
CA ASN A 144 -11.22 -12.62 -8.30
C ASN A 144 -12.30 -12.24 -9.32
N ASN A 145 -12.16 -12.70 -10.56
CA ASN A 145 -13.13 -12.45 -11.64
C ASN A 145 -14.55 -12.97 -11.34
N ALA A 146 -14.69 -13.95 -10.45
CA ALA A 146 -15.99 -14.49 -10.03
C ALA A 146 -16.61 -13.70 -8.86
N GLY A 147 -15.92 -12.67 -8.35
CA GLY A 147 -16.35 -11.91 -7.17
C GLY A 147 -16.10 -12.64 -5.84
N GLU A 148 -15.31 -13.71 -5.83
CA GLU A 148 -14.98 -14.43 -4.60
C GLU A 148 -13.81 -13.78 -3.88
N ILE A 149 -13.86 -13.73 -2.55
CA ILE A 149 -12.75 -13.21 -1.73
C ILE A 149 -11.58 -14.20 -1.77
N THR A 150 -10.43 -13.74 -2.28
CA THR A 150 -9.18 -14.52 -2.36
C THR A 150 -8.19 -14.15 -1.26
N ALA A 151 -8.24 -12.92 -0.77
CA ALA A 151 -7.46 -12.47 0.38
C ALA A 151 -8.21 -11.37 1.13
N LYS A 152 -7.88 -11.21 2.40
CA LYS A 152 -8.42 -10.15 3.25
C LYS A 152 -7.33 -9.59 4.13
N ALA A 153 -7.38 -8.28 4.41
CA ALA A 153 -6.50 -7.63 5.40
C ALA A 153 -7.29 -6.68 6.29
N SER A 154 -6.74 -6.44 7.46
CA SER A 154 -7.07 -5.29 8.30
C SER A 154 -5.80 -4.57 8.70
N GLY A 155 -5.88 -3.26 8.92
CA GLY A 155 -4.71 -2.45 9.24
C GLY A 155 -5.05 -1.14 9.91
N THR A 156 -4.04 -0.57 10.55
CA THR A 156 -4.10 0.70 11.26
C THR A 156 -3.27 1.74 10.53
N PHE A 157 -3.85 2.90 10.33
CA PHE A 157 -3.27 3.99 9.54
C PHE A 157 -3.28 5.29 10.33
N THR A 158 -2.14 5.99 10.39
CA THR A 158 -2.08 7.33 10.97
C THR A 158 -2.20 8.40 9.90
N LEU A 159 -2.91 9.48 10.24
CA LEU A 159 -3.07 10.63 9.36
C LEU A 159 -1.92 11.61 9.57
N ARG A 160 -1.22 11.97 8.50
CA ARG A 160 -0.24 13.04 8.49
C ARG A 160 -0.96 14.38 8.29
N ARG A 161 -0.72 15.30 9.19
CA ARG A 161 -1.22 16.66 9.14
C ARG A 161 -0.14 17.66 8.80
#